data_5dc2deb19fb12912d210fb87e99f0784
#
_entry.id   5dc2deb19fb12912d210fb87e99f0784
#
_cell.length_a   1.000
_cell.length_b   1.000
_cell.length_c   1.000
_cell.angle_alpha   90.00
_cell.angle_beta   90.00
_cell.angle_gamma   90.00
#
_symmetry.space_group_name_H-M   'P 1'
#
loop_
_entity.id
_entity.type
_entity.pdbx_description
1 polymer ?
#
loop_
_entity_poly.entity_id
_entity_poly.type
_entity_poly.pdbx_seq_one_letter_code
_entity_poly.pdbx_strand_id
1 'polypeptide(L)'
;SLFRKGGFLSGGQQQRLCIARAIALKPEVLLMDEPTSALDPIATHRVEELMLELKKEFTIVIVTHNMAQAARISDYSLFMYLGELVESGRTQTLFTTPKDKRTEEYLSGQFG
;
A
#
# COMPACT_ATOMS: atom_id res chain seq x y z
N SER A 1 9.05 19.16 -4.20
CA SER A 1 8.81 17.79 -3.72
C SER A 1 9.45 17.58 -2.36
N LEU A 2 8.78 16.88 -1.48
CA LEU A 2 9.31 16.54 -0.16
C LEU A 2 10.62 15.76 -0.24
N PHE A 3 10.84 15.04 -1.34
CA PHE A 3 12.00 14.19 -1.50
C PHE A 3 13.28 14.96 -1.88
N ARG A 4 13.15 16.15 -2.42
CA ARG A 4 14.30 16.90 -2.90
C ARG A 4 15.21 17.38 -1.79
N LYS A 5 14.67 17.68 -0.62
CA LYS A 5 15.46 18.14 0.52
C LYS A 5 16.29 17.03 1.11
N GLY A 6 15.96 15.78 0.82
CA GLY A 6 16.72 14.64 1.24
C GLY A 6 17.53 14.03 0.11
N GLY A 7 18.11 14.84 -0.78
CA GLY A 7 18.77 14.37 -1.99
C GLY A 7 19.86 13.34 -1.78
N PHE A 8 20.45 13.26 -0.59
CA PHE A 8 21.47 12.26 -0.26
C PHE A 8 20.92 11.06 0.48
N LEU A 9 19.62 11.04 0.76
CA LEU A 9 18.97 9.91 1.42
C LEU A 9 18.63 8.84 0.40
N SER A 10 18.60 7.57 0.85
CA SER A 10 18.10 6.48 0.04
C SER A 10 16.59 6.65 -0.21
N GLY A 11 16.05 5.94 -1.21
CA GLY A 11 14.62 5.97 -1.49
C GLY A 11 13.77 5.59 -0.27
N GLY A 12 14.19 4.57 0.48
CA GLY A 12 13.50 4.16 1.69
C GLY A 12 13.56 5.19 2.80
N GLN A 13 14.70 5.85 2.97
CA GLN A 13 14.85 6.92 3.95
C GLN A 13 13.97 8.11 3.59
N GLN A 14 13.94 8.48 2.30
CA GLN A 14 13.08 9.56 1.82
C GLN A 14 11.62 9.25 2.07
N GLN A 15 11.21 8.01 1.82
CA GLN A 15 9.82 7.59 2.03
C GLN A 15 9.47 7.66 3.53
N ARG A 16 10.34 7.17 4.40
CA ARG A 16 10.12 7.26 5.85
C ARG A 16 10.06 8.70 6.34
N LEU A 17 10.88 9.58 5.79
CA LEU A 17 10.84 11.01 6.11
C LEU A 17 9.51 11.62 5.68
N CYS A 18 9.04 11.28 4.51
CA CYS A 18 7.75 11.75 4.00
C CYS A 18 6.61 11.31 4.92
N ILE A 19 6.62 10.05 5.34
CA ILE A 19 5.63 9.52 6.27
C ILE A 19 5.71 10.26 7.62
N ALA A 20 6.91 10.47 8.14
CA ALA A 20 7.10 11.19 9.40
C ALA A 20 6.52 12.61 9.35
N ARG A 21 6.67 13.30 8.22
CA ARG A 21 6.08 14.61 8.04
C ARG A 21 4.57 14.57 8.00
N ALA A 22 4.01 13.56 7.35
CA ALA A 22 2.57 13.40 7.27
C ALA A 22 1.96 13.15 8.66
N ILE A 23 2.56 12.26 9.45
CA ILE A 23 2.03 11.93 10.78
C ILE A 23 2.21 13.06 11.78
N ALA A 24 3.16 13.98 11.55
CA ALA A 24 3.36 15.13 12.42
C ALA A 24 2.13 16.05 12.45
N LEU A 25 1.30 16.00 11.42
CA LEU A 25 0.05 16.74 11.34
C LEU A 25 -1.10 16.05 12.08
N LYS A 26 -0.86 14.88 12.64
CA LYS A 26 -1.83 14.05 13.37
C LYS A 26 -3.13 13.81 12.58
N PRO A 27 -3.03 13.27 11.36
CA PRO A 27 -4.21 12.99 10.55
C PRO A 27 -5.00 11.81 11.12
N GLU A 28 -6.28 11.71 10.76
CA GLU A 28 -7.07 10.52 11.05
C GLU A 28 -6.81 9.43 10.03
N VAL A 29 -6.53 9.82 8.79
CA VAL A 29 -6.29 8.90 7.68
C VAL A 29 -5.00 9.27 6.98
N LEU A 30 -4.15 8.27 6.76
CA LEU A 30 -2.95 8.39 5.95
C LEU A 30 -3.22 7.76 4.60
N LEU A 31 -3.05 8.52 3.53
CA LEU A 31 -3.17 8.01 2.16
C LEU A 31 -1.78 7.85 1.57
N MET A 32 -1.46 6.65 1.12
CA MET A 32 -0.17 6.33 0.52
C MET A 32 -0.39 5.72 -0.86
N ASP A 33 0.18 6.36 -1.88
CA ASP A 33 0.05 5.91 -3.27
C ASP A 33 1.35 5.26 -3.71
N GLU A 34 1.29 3.95 -4.00
CA GLU A 34 2.44 3.15 -4.44
C GLU A 34 3.66 3.38 -3.54
N PRO A 35 3.54 3.20 -2.21
CA PRO A 35 4.56 3.67 -1.28
C PRO A 35 5.93 3.01 -1.41
N THR A 36 6.02 1.85 -2.05
CA THR A 36 7.28 1.11 -2.18
C THR A 36 7.68 0.84 -3.63
N SER A 37 7.01 1.46 -4.59
CA SER A 37 7.19 1.12 -6.01
C SER A 37 8.61 1.35 -6.53
N ALA A 38 9.35 2.30 -5.96
CA ALA A 38 10.70 2.63 -6.39
C ALA A 38 11.77 2.11 -5.42
N LEU A 39 11.41 1.23 -4.49
CA LEU A 39 12.31 0.78 -3.43
C LEU A 39 12.80 -0.65 -3.70
N ASP A 40 14.03 -0.92 -3.27
CA ASP A 40 14.56 -2.28 -3.25
C ASP A 40 13.84 -3.13 -2.18
N PRO A 41 14.04 -4.47 -2.17
CA PRO A 41 13.31 -5.33 -1.23
C PRO A 41 13.57 -5.01 0.24
N ILE A 42 14.78 -4.61 0.61
CA ILE A 42 15.10 -4.30 2.01
C ILE A 42 14.39 -3.03 2.45
N ALA A 43 14.46 -1.98 1.63
CA ALA A 43 13.77 -0.72 1.92
C ALA A 43 12.25 -0.90 1.93
N THR A 44 11.73 -1.70 1.00
CA THR A 44 10.31 -2.04 0.96
C THR A 44 9.87 -2.69 2.27
N HIS A 45 10.63 -3.66 2.75
CA HIS A 45 10.32 -4.35 4.00
C HIS A 45 10.28 -3.37 5.18
N ARG A 46 11.22 -2.45 5.25
CA ARG A 46 11.28 -1.45 6.33
C ARG A 46 10.07 -0.51 6.30
N VAL A 47 9.65 -0.09 5.11
CA VAL A 47 8.46 0.75 4.97
C VAL A 47 7.21 -0.03 5.35
N GLU A 48 7.11 -1.30 4.95
CA GLU A 48 5.97 -2.13 5.33
C GLU A 48 5.90 -2.34 6.84
N GLU A 49 7.04 -2.57 7.50
CA GLU A 49 7.08 -2.69 8.95
C GLU A 49 6.59 -1.39 9.63
N LEU A 50 7.00 -0.25 9.09
CA LEU A 50 6.55 1.04 9.61
C LEU A 50 5.04 1.20 9.44
N MET A 51 4.50 0.80 8.29
CA MET A 51 3.06 0.86 8.08
C MET A 51 2.30 -0.02 9.07
N LEU A 52 2.81 -1.21 9.36
CA LEU A 52 2.19 -2.11 10.32
C LEU A 52 2.19 -1.52 11.74
N GLU A 53 3.23 -0.76 12.10
CA GLU A 53 3.25 -0.03 13.36
C GLU A 53 2.26 1.12 13.36
N LEU A 54 2.24 1.90 12.29
CA LEU A 54 1.39 3.08 12.19
C LEU A 54 -0.10 2.74 12.15
N LYS A 55 -0.48 1.59 11.64
CA LYS A 55 -1.90 1.23 11.58
C LYS A 55 -2.52 1.07 12.96
N LYS A 56 -1.71 0.95 14.01
CA LYS A 56 -2.20 0.89 15.38
C LYS A 56 -2.77 2.24 15.85
N GLU A 57 -2.33 3.32 15.24
CA GLU A 57 -2.73 4.67 15.60
C GLU A 57 -3.51 5.40 14.50
N PHE A 58 -3.30 5.01 13.26
CA PHE A 58 -3.88 5.70 12.10
C PHE A 58 -4.64 4.71 11.23
N THR A 59 -5.68 5.20 10.57
CA THR A 59 -6.26 4.46 9.46
C THR A 59 -5.39 4.73 8.23
N ILE A 60 -4.90 3.67 7.60
CA ILE A 60 -4.02 3.77 6.44
C ILE A 60 -4.75 3.26 5.21
N VAL A 61 -4.76 4.07 4.15
CA VAL A 61 -5.25 3.67 2.85
C VAL A 61 -4.06 3.65 1.90
N ILE A 62 -3.78 2.50 1.30
CA ILE A 62 -2.72 2.41 0.29
C ILE A 62 -3.32 2.09 -1.07
N VAL A 63 -2.73 2.67 -2.10
CA VAL A 63 -3.00 2.32 -3.49
C VAL A 63 -1.77 1.59 -3.99
N THR A 64 -1.94 0.35 -4.46
CA THR A 64 -0.81 -0.44 -4.92
C THR A 64 -1.22 -1.42 -6.02
N HIS A 65 -0.31 -1.66 -6.95
CA HIS A 65 -0.43 -2.74 -7.94
C HIS A 65 0.32 -3.99 -7.48
N ASN A 66 1.01 -3.92 -6.33
CA ASN A 66 1.72 -5.07 -5.79
C ASN A 66 0.76 -5.90 -4.93
N MET A 67 0.25 -6.96 -5.53
CA MET A 67 -0.75 -7.82 -4.88
C MET A 67 -0.17 -8.55 -3.67
N ALA A 68 1.09 -8.95 -3.73
CA ALA A 68 1.74 -9.60 -2.59
C ALA A 68 1.83 -8.64 -1.39
N GLN A 69 2.12 -7.37 -1.65
CA GLN A 69 2.14 -6.35 -0.60
C GLN A 69 0.75 -6.16 0.01
N ALA A 70 -0.27 -6.01 -0.84
CA ALA A 70 -1.63 -5.86 -0.36
C ALA A 70 -2.04 -7.05 0.52
N ALA A 71 -1.69 -8.26 0.10
CA ALA A 71 -2.00 -9.47 0.86
C ALA A 71 -1.30 -9.49 2.22
N ARG A 72 -0.05 -8.99 2.29
CA ARG A 72 0.73 -9.02 3.53
C ARG A 72 0.29 -8.00 4.56
N ILE A 73 -0.04 -6.78 4.12
CA ILE A 73 -0.13 -5.66 5.06
C ILE A 73 -1.55 -5.11 5.24
N SER A 74 -2.50 -5.46 4.40
CA SER A 74 -3.83 -4.87 4.51
C SER A 74 -4.82 -5.80 5.23
N ASP A 75 -5.75 -5.19 5.95
CA ASP A 75 -6.84 -5.89 6.62
C ASP A 75 -8.07 -6.00 5.71
N TYR A 76 -8.32 -4.95 4.92
CA TYR A 76 -9.39 -4.87 3.95
C TYR A 76 -8.82 -4.44 2.61
N SER A 77 -9.41 -4.94 1.54
CA SER A 77 -8.99 -4.60 0.19
C SER A 77 -10.18 -4.25 -0.69
N LEU A 78 -9.92 -3.32 -1.61
CA LEU A 78 -10.87 -2.95 -2.64
C LEU A 78 -10.18 -3.18 -3.97
N PHE A 79 -10.78 -4.01 -4.81
CA PHE A 79 -10.27 -4.20 -6.17
C PHE A 79 -10.96 -3.23 -7.10
N MET A 80 -10.15 -2.37 -7.74
CA MET A 80 -10.63 -1.38 -8.70
C MET A 80 -10.11 -1.74 -10.09
N TYR A 81 -10.96 -1.58 -11.10
CA TYR A 81 -10.56 -1.81 -12.48
C TYR A 81 -11.24 -0.80 -13.38
N LEU A 82 -10.45 -0.09 -14.17
CA LEU A 82 -10.92 0.96 -15.09
C LEU A 82 -11.88 1.95 -14.43
N GLY A 83 -11.53 2.38 -13.23
CA GLY A 83 -12.31 3.38 -12.50
C GLY A 83 -13.54 2.84 -11.78
N GLU A 84 -13.76 1.54 -11.82
CA GLU A 84 -14.90 0.92 -11.16
C GLU A 84 -14.49 0.09 -9.96
N LEU A 85 -15.26 0.16 -8.89
CA LEU A 85 -15.11 -0.76 -7.78
C LEU A 85 -15.70 -2.12 -8.19
N VAL A 86 -14.84 -3.11 -8.32
CA VAL A 86 -15.25 -4.45 -8.74
C VAL A 86 -15.68 -5.29 -7.55
N GLU A 87 -14.86 -5.29 -6.51
CA GLU A 87 -15.11 -6.13 -5.33
C GLU A 87 -14.35 -5.57 -4.14
N SER A 88 -14.92 -5.73 -2.94
CA SER A 88 -14.26 -5.31 -1.71
C SER A 88 -14.56 -6.32 -0.59
N GLY A 89 -13.69 -6.35 0.41
CA GLY A 89 -13.88 -7.23 1.55
C GLY A 89 -12.62 -7.39 2.37
N ARG A 90 -12.65 -8.32 3.30
CA ARG A 90 -11.45 -8.68 4.05
C ARG A 90 -10.40 -9.21 3.09
N THR A 91 -9.18 -8.73 3.26
CA THR A 91 -8.08 -9.08 2.36
C THR A 91 -7.92 -10.59 2.23
N GLN A 92 -7.92 -11.31 3.34
CA GLN A 92 -7.76 -12.76 3.29
C GLN A 92 -8.84 -13.43 2.45
N THR A 93 -10.09 -13.03 2.63
CA THR A 93 -11.21 -13.59 1.86
C THR A 93 -11.13 -13.20 0.40
N LEU A 94 -10.89 -11.94 0.12
CA LEU A 94 -10.83 -11.43 -1.25
C LEU A 94 -9.75 -12.14 -2.08
N PHE A 95 -8.60 -12.40 -1.47
CA PHE A 95 -7.46 -12.98 -2.17
C PHE A 95 -7.54 -14.50 -2.27
N THR A 96 -8.30 -15.17 -1.42
CA THR A 96 -8.42 -16.62 -1.46
C THR A 96 -9.69 -17.09 -2.16
N THR A 97 -10.80 -16.39 -1.96
CA THR A 97 -12.11 -16.78 -2.52
C THR A 97 -12.82 -15.54 -3.10
N PRO A 98 -12.25 -14.91 -4.14
CA PRO A 98 -12.92 -13.77 -4.75
C PRO A 98 -14.26 -14.19 -5.38
N LYS A 99 -15.22 -13.30 -5.32
CA LYS A 99 -16.57 -13.57 -5.86
C LYS A 99 -16.73 -13.13 -7.31
N ASP A 100 -15.99 -12.08 -7.71
CA ASP A 100 -16.04 -11.55 -9.06
C ASP A 100 -14.95 -12.20 -9.90
N LYS A 101 -15.32 -12.65 -11.09
CA LYS A 101 -14.38 -13.31 -11.99
C LYS A 101 -13.22 -12.40 -12.39
N ARG A 102 -13.46 -11.10 -12.50
CA ARG A 102 -12.41 -10.13 -12.84
C ARG A 102 -11.34 -10.06 -11.74
N THR A 103 -11.77 -10.13 -10.49
CA THR A 103 -10.84 -10.17 -9.36
C THR A 103 -9.99 -11.44 -9.43
N GLU A 104 -10.63 -12.57 -9.65
CA GLU A 104 -9.93 -13.85 -9.77
C GLU A 104 -8.90 -13.83 -10.90
N GLU A 105 -9.28 -13.32 -12.05
CA GLU A 105 -8.38 -13.23 -13.20
C GLU A 105 -7.21 -12.29 -12.93
N TYR A 106 -7.46 -11.16 -12.27
CA TYR A 106 -6.41 -10.22 -11.91
C TYR A 106 -5.41 -10.85 -10.94
N LEU A 107 -5.91 -11.51 -9.91
CA LEU A 107 -5.05 -12.16 -8.91
C LEU A 107 -4.25 -13.32 -9.50
N SER A 108 -4.78 -13.98 -10.52
CA SER A 108 -4.07 -15.05 -11.20
C SER A 108 -3.07 -14.56 -12.25
N GLY A 109 -2.97 -13.25 -12.43
CA GLY A 109 -2.02 -12.64 -13.37
C GLY A 109 -2.51 -12.55 -14.81
N GLN A 110 -3.78 -12.82 -15.07
CA GLN A 110 -4.29 -12.81 -16.44
C GLN A 110 -4.47 -11.41 -17.02
N PHE A 111 -4.52 -10.39 -16.18
CA PHE A 111 -4.60 -9.01 -16.63
C PHE A 111 -3.24 -8.33 -16.67
N GLY A 112 -2.27 -8.96 -16.15
CA GLY A 112 -1.01 -8.32 -15.97
C GLY A 112 0.01 -8.58 -16.90
#